data_14a348c0f71ad807710c569d4be6b321
#
_entry.id   14a348c0f71ad807710c569d4be6b321
#
_cell.length_a   1.000
_cell.length_b   1.000
_cell.length_c   1.000
_cell.angle_alpha   90.00
_cell.angle_beta   90.00
_cell.angle_gamma   90.00
#
_symmetry.space_group_name_H-M   'P 1'
#
loop_
_entity.id
_entity.type
_entity.pdbx_description
1 polymer ?
#
loop_
_entity_poly.entity_id
_entity_poly.type
_entity_poly.pdbx_seq_one_letter_code
_entity_poly.pdbx_strand_id
1 'polypeptide(L)'
;MNGAVIVESREHALVEDSPGGIVAALNSTWFGAGLPAETQARLAAMGRFRRLPVGTELLREGEIAEEFGVLLSGRIALRMLVPERGMVTILTVEPGDVVGWSAIVPPHRSTSTVVAIEAIEALMFDGAELRAALRAYHALAATLYPRVLQAVSRRLSATRLQLLDLFARDEFSREALRAW
;
A
#
# COMPACT_ATOMS: atom_id res chain seq x y z
N MET A 1 -45.50 -21.31 3.70
CA MET A 1 -44.18 -21.97 3.71
C MET A 1 -43.15 -20.91 3.41
N ASN A 2 -42.52 -20.41 4.47
CA ASN A 2 -41.49 -19.34 4.36
C ASN A 2 -40.14 -20.01 4.25
N GLY A 3 -39.52 -19.87 3.08
CA GLY A 3 -38.11 -20.22 2.86
C GLY A 3 -37.24 -19.04 3.28
N ALA A 4 -36.68 -19.07 4.47
CA ALA A 4 -35.65 -18.14 4.89
C ALA A 4 -34.35 -18.49 4.16
N VAL A 5 -33.88 -17.59 3.29
CA VAL A 5 -32.55 -17.63 2.72
C VAL A 5 -31.58 -17.22 3.84
N ILE A 6 -30.85 -18.18 4.35
CA ILE A 6 -29.75 -17.94 5.28
C ILE A 6 -28.61 -17.42 4.44
N VAL A 7 -28.37 -16.12 4.53
CA VAL A 7 -27.12 -15.49 4.05
C VAL A 7 -26.06 -15.86 5.08
N GLU A 8 -25.25 -16.87 4.77
CA GLU A 8 -24.03 -17.15 5.52
C GLU A 8 -23.11 -15.93 5.44
N SER A 9 -23.17 -15.11 6.48
CA SER A 9 -22.14 -14.12 6.78
C SER A 9 -20.85 -14.90 7.03
N ARG A 10 -19.91 -14.88 6.07
CA ARG A 10 -18.55 -15.31 6.34
C ARG A 10 -18.03 -14.46 7.49
N GLU A 11 -17.98 -15.05 8.67
CA GLU A 11 -17.25 -14.53 9.82
C GLU A 11 -15.81 -14.25 9.35
N HIS A 12 -15.51 -12.99 9.10
CA HIS A 12 -14.14 -12.52 9.07
C HIS A 12 -13.64 -12.69 10.51
N ALA A 13 -12.89 -13.78 10.73
CA ALA A 13 -12.18 -13.99 11.97
C ALA A 13 -11.46 -12.67 12.31
N LEU A 14 -11.74 -12.15 13.51
CA LEU A 14 -11.05 -10.99 14.05
C LEU A 14 -9.56 -11.36 14.10
N VAL A 15 -8.78 -10.83 13.15
CA VAL A 15 -7.33 -10.97 13.20
C VAL A 15 -6.89 -10.07 14.34
N GLU A 16 -6.61 -10.69 15.47
CA GLU A 16 -6.16 -9.99 16.67
C GLU A 16 -4.75 -9.45 16.46
N ASP A 17 -4.42 -8.32 17.11
CA ASP A 17 -3.06 -7.74 17.20
C ASP A 17 -2.12 -8.66 17.99
N SER A 18 -2.20 -9.96 17.74
CA SER A 18 -1.29 -10.96 18.29
C SER A 18 -0.09 -11.15 17.38
N PRO A 19 1.08 -11.42 17.93
CA PRO A 19 2.26 -11.70 17.10
C PRO A 19 2.03 -12.80 16.06
N GLY A 20 1.27 -13.84 16.42
CA GLY A 20 0.91 -14.91 15.50
C GLY A 20 0.00 -14.45 14.36
N GLY A 21 -1.00 -13.61 14.65
CA GLY A 21 -1.88 -13.02 13.67
C GLY A 21 -1.13 -12.14 12.66
N ILE A 22 -0.21 -11.31 13.16
CA ILE A 22 0.63 -10.44 12.32
C ILE A 22 1.56 -11.25 11.42
N VAL A 23 2.19 -12.31 11.94
CA VAL A 23 3.02 -13.23 11.14
C VAL A 23 2.19 -13.91 10.05
N ALA A 24 0.99 -14.37 10.37
CA ALA A 24 0.09 -14.99 9.40
C ALA A 24 -0.30 -13.98 8.29
N ALA A 25 -0.65 -12.75 8.66
CA ALA A 25 -0.96 -11.69 7.72
C ALA A 25 0.23 -11.32 6.83
N LEU A 26 1.44 -11.21 7.39
CA LEU A 26 2.66 -10.99 6.59
C LEU A 26 2.85 -12.11 5.57
N ASN A 27 2.74 -13.37 5.99
CA ASN A 27 2.92 -14.53 5.11
C ASN A 27 1.87 -14.64 4.00
N SER A 28 0.70 -14.05 4.17
CA SER A 28 -0.33 -14.01 3.12
C SER A 28 -0.03 -13.01 1.99
N THR A 29 0.99 -12.16 2.16
CA THR A 29 1.39 -11.13 1.20
C THR A 29 2.72 -11.47 0.52
N TRP A 30 2.92 -11.01 -0.70
CA TRP A 30 4.21 -11.15 -1.38
C TRP A 30 5.34 -10.43 -0.62
N PHE A 31 4.99 -9.34 0.08
CA PHE A 31 5.95 -8.55 0.86
C PHE A 31 6.48 -9.32 2.05
N GLY A 32 5.62 -10.05 2.75
CA GLY A 32 5.98 -10.79 3.96
C GLY A 32 6.33 -12.26 3.73
N ALA A 33 5.87 -12.86 2.63
CA ALA A 33 6.11 -14.28 2.35
C ALA A 33 7.60 -14.62 2.25
N GLY A 34 8.04 -15.66 2.98
CA GLY A 34 9.41 -16.12 2.99
C GLY A 34 10.41 -15.21 3.71
N LEU A 35 9.94 -14.28 4.53
CA LEU A 35 10.82 -13.55 5.46
C LEU A 35 11.40 -14.51 6.51
N PRO A 36 12.68 -14.35 6.92
CA PRO A 36 13.24 -15.12 8.03
C PRO A 36 12.42 -14.99 9.31
N ALA A 37 12.34 -16.05 10.10
CA ALA A 37 11.52 -16.07 11.32
C ALA A 37 11.86 -14.94 12.30
N GLU A 38 13.15 -14.60 12.45
CA GLU A 38 13.57 -13.47 13.28
C GLU A 38 13.04 -12.13 12.76
N THR A 39 13.07 -11.91 11.44
CA THR A 39 12.51 -10.71 10.80
C THR A 39 11.00 -10.64 11.04
N GLN A 40 10.28 -11.76 10.85
CA GLN A 40 8.84 -11.83 11.12
C GLN A 40 8.52 -11.52 12.58
N ALA A 41 9.24 -12.09 13.53
CA ALA A 41 9.04 -11.84 14.95
C ALA A 41 9.24 -10.37 15.33
N ARG A 42 10.27 -9.71 14.76
CA ARG A 42 10.52 -8.28 14.98
C ARG A 42 9.42 -7.40 14.38
N LEU A 43 8.98 -7.69 13.17
CA LEU A 43 7.86 -6.98 12.56
C LEU A 43 6.56 -7.22 13.35
N ALA A 44 6.32 -8.43 13.82
CA ALA A 44 5.15 -8.75 14.62
C ALA A 44 5.09 -8.00 15.96
N ALA A 45 6.24 -7.69 16.55
CA ALA A 45 6.31 -6.90 17.78
C ALA A 45 5.95 -5.40 17.58
N MET A 46 6.08 -4.88 16.36
CA MET A 46 5.86 -3.46 16.03
C MET A 46 4.57 -3.23 15.22
N GLY A 47 4.05 -4.26 14.57
CA GLY A 47 2.91 -4.16 13.67
C GLY A 47 1.58 -4.03 14.40
N ARG A 48 0.61 -3.37 13.75
CA ARG A 48 -0.78 -3.23 14.21
C ARG A 48 -1.73 -3.37 13.02
N PHE A 49 -2.85 -4.05 13.22
CA PHE A 49 -3.92 -4.04 12.24
C PHE A 49 -4.68 -2.72 12.31
N ARG A 50 -4.97 -2.15 11.14
CA ARG A 50 -5.87 -0.99 11.02
C ARG A 50 -6.93 -1.27 9.98
N ARG A 51 -8.18 -1.02 10.37
CA ARG A 51 -9.35 -1.03 9.48
C ARG A 51 -9.78 0.40 9.28
N LEU A 52 -9.82 0.83 8.03
CA LEU A 52 -10.12 2.20 7.68
C LEU A 52 -11.26 2.23 6.66
N PRO A 53 -12.27 3.10 6.86
CA PRO A 53 -13.38 3.22 5.95
C PRO A 53 -12.96 3.86 4.62
N VAL A 54 -13.80 3.69 3.60
CA VAL A 54 -13.66 4.39 2.33
C VAL A 54 -13.57 5.90 2.55
N GLY A 55 -12.72 6.57 1.76
CA GLY A 55 -12.49 8.01 1.84
C GLY A 55 -11.44 8.42 2.87
N THR A 56 -10.92 7.50 3.70
CA THR A 56 -9.84 7.83 4.63
C THR A 56 -8.57 8.22 3.87
N GLU A 57 -8.04 9.40 4.19
CA GLU A 57 -6.73 9.86 3.73
C GLU A 57 -5.66 9.33 4.70
N LEU A 58 -4.77 8.47 4.20
CA LEU A 58 -3.69 7.86 4.99
C LEU A 58 -2.44 8.72 4.99
N LEU A 59 -2.15 9.36 3.87
CA LEU A 59 -0.97 10.19 3.65
C LEU A 59 -1.35 11.35 2.74
N ARG A 60 -0.72 12.51 2.96
CA ARG A 60 -0.86 13.67 2.07
C ARG A 60 0.47 13.99 1.40
N GLU A 61 0.41 14.32 0.10
CA GLU A 61 1.59 14.70 -0.69
C GLU A 61 2.35 15.86 -0.02
N GLY A 62 3.67 15.70 0.10
CA GLY A 62 4.58 16.67 0.71
C GLY A 62 4.65 16.63 2.23
N GLU A 63 3.70 16.01 2.94
CA GLU A 63 3.74 15.85 4.40
C GLU A 63 4.70 14.74 4.83
N ILE A 64 5.08 14.75 6.11
CA ILE A 64 5.92 13.70 6.69
C ILE A 64 5.11 12.40 6.69
N ALA A 65 5.71 11.34 6.15
CA ALA A 65 5.14 10.01 6.18
C ALA A 65 5.48 9.36 7.53
N GLU A 66 4.49 9.22 8.39
CA GLU A 66 4.67 8.69 9.74
C GLU A 66 4.52 7.17 9.82
N GLU A 67 3.78 6.57 8.91
CA GLU A 67 3.47 5.13 8.94
C GLU A 67 3.90 4.44 7.64
N PHE A 68 4.46 3.25 7.79
CA PHE A 68 4.67 2.26 6.74
C PHE A 68 3.61 1.17 6.86
N GLY A 69 3.06 0.68 5.77
CA GLY A 69 2.02 -0.35 5.83
C GLY A 69 2.09 -1.38 4.71
N VAL A 70 1.43 -2.51 4.95
CA VAL A 70 1.15 -3.56 3.96
C VAL A 70 -0.38 -3.70 3.86
N LEU A 71 -0.92 -3.49 2.66
CA LEU A 71 -2.35 -3.61 2.42
C LEU A 71 -2.75 -5.09 2.42
N LEU A 72 -3.75 -5.46 3.22
CA LEU A 72 -4.25 -6.83 3.33
C LEU A 72 -5.54 -7.05 2.55
N SER A 73 -6.43 -6.04 2.56
CA SER A 73 -7.69 -6.07 1.81
C SER A 73 -8.14 -4.68 1.41
N GLY A 74 -9.07 -4.60 0.45
CA GLY A 74 -9.55 -3.35 -0.14
C GLY A 74 -8.55 -2.72 -1.10
N ARG A 75 -8.78 -1.47 -1.51
CA ARG A 75 -7.94 -0.74 -2.48
C ARG A 75 -7.68 0.69 -2.06
N ILE A 76 -6.52 1.19 -2.45
CA ILE A 76 -6.05 2.54 -2.13
C ILE A 76 -5.68 3.24 -3.44
N ALA A 77 -6.13 4.49 -3.63
CA ALA A 77 -5.70 5.35 -4.72
C ALA A 77 -4.51 6.21 -4.30
N LEU A 78 -3.48 6.24 -5.14
CA LEU A 78 -2.42 7.24 -5.09
C LEU A 78 -2.83 8.41 -5.98
N ARG A 79 -2.94 9.59 -5.41
CA ARG A 79 -3.40 10.80 -6.08
C ARG A 79 -2.32 11.87 -6.04
N MET A 80 -2.24 12.66 -7.09
CA MET A 80 -1.37 13.85 -7.17
C MET A 80 -2.18 15.05 -7.64
N LEU A 81 -1.80 16.23 -7.15
CA LEU A 81 -2.37 17.49 -7.62
C LEU A 81 -1.73 17.85 -8.96
N VAL A 82 -2.53 17.81 -10.01
CA VAL A 82 -2.12 18.24 -11.36
C VAL A 82 -2.68 19.64 -11.60
N PRO A 83 -1.83 20.64 -11.92
CA PRO A 83 -2.30 21.98 -12.25
C PRO A 83 -3.43 21.93 -13.30
N GLU A 84 -4.46 22.74 -13.11
CA GLU A 84 -5.64 22.87 -13.98
C GLU A 84 -6.56 21.64 -14.06
N ARG A 85 -6.11 20.44 -13.57
CA ARG A 85 -6.89 19.20 -13.55
C ARG A 85 -7.33 18.76 -12.16
N GLY A 86 -6.76 19.36 -11.09
CA GLY A 86 -7.06 18.97 -9.71
C GLY A 86 -6.41 17.65 -9.30
N MET A 87 -7.02 16.94 -8.36
CA MET A 87 -6.53 15.66 -7.84
C MET A 87 -6.76 14.52 -8.83
N VAL A 88 -5.69 13.97 -9.37
CA VAL A 88 -5.72 12.86 -10.35
C VAL A 88 -5.19 11.58 -9.70
N THR A 89 -5.94 10.49 -9.85
CA THR A 89 -5.45 9.15 -9.47
C THR A 89 -4.42 8.67 -10.47
N ILE A 90 -3.20 8.47 -10.00
CA ILE A 90 -2.06 8.02 -10.82
C ILE A 90 -1.82 6.51 -10.70
N LEU A 91 -2.31 5.87 -9.65
CA LEU A 91 -2.15 4.43 -9.44
C LEU A 91 -3.13 3.94 -8.39
N THR A 92 -3.51 2.68 -8.48
CA THR A 92 -4.22 1.95 -7.43
C THR A 92 -3.26 0.93 -6.81
N VAL A 93 -3.28 0.84 -5.47
CA VAL A 93 -2.54 -0.15 -4.68
C VAL A 93 -3.49 -1.27 -4.34
N GLU A 94 -3.09 -2.49 -4.66
CA GLU A 94 -3.85 -3.71 -4.44
C GLU A 94 -3.37 -4.47 -3.20
N PRO A 95 -4.16 -5.42 -2.67
CA PRO A 95 -3.74 -6.25 -1.54
C PRO A 95 -2.40 -6.95 -1.77
N GLY A 96 -1.60 -6.99 -0.73
CA GLY A 96 -0.23 -7.50 -0.74
C GLY A 96 0.83 -6.43 -0.99
N ASP A 97 0.47 -5.26 -1.53
CA ASP A 97 1.41 -4.18 -1.77
C ASP A 97 1.64 -3.28 -0.55
N VAL A 98 2.75 -2.54 -0.58
CA VAL A 98 3.12 -1.62 0.50
C VAL A 98 2.57 -0.21 0.26
N VAL A 99 2.29 0.48 1.35
CA VAL A 99 1.90 1.88 1.39
C VAL A 99 2.81 2.64 2.36
N GLY A 100 3.08 3.92 2.10
CA GLY A 100 3.88 4.75 2.98
C GLY A 100 5.36 4.37 3.07
N TRP A 101 5.95 3.79 2.02
CA TRP A 101 7.39 3.47 2.01
C TRP A 101 8.28 4.69 2.25
N SER A 102 7.79 5.89 1.99
CA SER A 102 8.46 7.15 2.36
C SER A 102 8.71 7.27 3.86
N ALA A 103 7.93 6.59 4.71
CA ALA A 103 8.17 6.59 6.16
C ALA A 103 9.55 6.05 6.52
N ILE A 104 10.14 5.18 5.69
CA ILE A 104 11.44 4.56 5.96
C ILE A 104 12.53 4.94 4.94
N VAL A 105 12.15 5.61 3.84
CA VAL A 105 13.08 6.09 2.80
C VAL A 105 13.17 7.62 2.86
N PRO A 106 14.38 8.21 2.99
CA PRO A 106 14.54 9.65 2.95
C PRO A 106 13.97 10.30 1.67
N PRO A 107 13.46 11.51 1.74
CA PRO A 107 13.43 12.48 2.84
C PRO A 107 12.27 12.29 3.82
N HIS A 108 11.63 11.13 3.89
CA HIS A 108 10.51 10.80 4.78
C HIS A 108 9.25 11.66 4.55
N ARG A 109 9.06 12.10 3.30
CA ARG A 109 7.86 12.85 2.87
C ARG A 109 7.09 12.05 1.83
N SER A 110 5.77 12.08 1.94
CA SER A 110 4.92 11.41 0.98
C SER A 110 5.03 12.06 -0.41
N THR A 111 5.18 11.22 -1.42
CA THR A 111 5.27 11.66 -2.83
C THR A 111 3.91 11.73 -3.51
N SER A 112 2.84 11.36 -2.80
CA SER A 112 1.46 11.38 -3.30
C SER A 112 0.48 11.41 -2.13
N THR A 113 -0.73 11.87 -2.38
CA THR A 113 -1.86 11.71 -1.45
C THR A 113 -2.42 10.29 -1.59
N VAL A 114 -2.60 9.59 -0.47
CA VAL A 114 -3.00 8.19 -0.39
C VAL A 114 -4.38 8.10 0.24
N VAL A 115 -5.38 7.62 -0.52
CA VAL A 115 -6.78 7.60 -0.09
C VAL A 115 -7.37 6.21 -0.27
N ALA A 116 -8.05 5.71 0.75
CA ALA A 116 -8.81 4.48 0.67
C ALA A 116 -10.01 4.64 -0.28
N ILE A 117 -10.09 3.89 -1.37
CA ILE A 117 -11.21 3.90 -2.31
C ILE A 117 -12.19 2.76 -2.06
N GLU A 118 -11.84 1.83 -1.21
CA GLU A 118 -12.68 0.81 -0.59
C GLU A 118 -12.40 0.80 0.92
N ALA A 119 -13.24 0.12 1.71
CA ALA A 119 -12.87 -0.18 3.09
C ALA A 119 -11.63 -1.08 3.08
N ILE A 120 -10.59 -0.70 3.81
CA ILE A 120 -9.31 -1.41 3.80
C ILE A 120 -9.01 -2.04 5.14
N GLU A 121 -8.27 -3.13 5.10
CA GLU A 121 -7.50 -3.64 6.22
C GLU A 121 -6.01 -3.62 5.85
N ALA A 122 -5.18 -3.11 6.74
CA ALA A 122 -3.75 -2.99 6.53
C ALA A 122 -2.99 -3.31 7.81
N LEU A 123 -1.81 -3.87 7.66
CA LEU A 123 -0.82 -4.01 8.73
C LEU A 123 0.08 -2.78 8.70
N MET A 124 0.03 -1.98 9.78
CA MET A 124 0.73 -0.70 9.87
C MET A 124 1.86 -0.75 10.90
N PHE A 125 2.89 0.01 10.62
CA PHE A 125 4.10 0.15 11.45
C PHE A 125 4.40 1.63 11.63
N ASP A 126 4.73 2.05 12.85
CA ASP A 126 5.25 3.38 13.10
C ASP A 126 6.60 3.56 12.39
N GLY A 127 6.71 4.63 11.60
CA GLY A 127 7.89 4.88 10.77
C GLY A 127 9.15 5.19 11.57
N ALA A 128 9.02 5.86 12.72
CA ALA A 128 10.17 6.17 13.58
C ALA A 128 10.68 4.91 14.28
N GLU A 129 9.77 4.09 14.78
CA GLU A 129 10.10 2.81 15.41
C GLU A 129 10.75 1.85 14.39
N LEU A 130 10.15 1.71 13.20
CA LEU A 130 10.69 0.87 12.14
C LEU A 130 12.07 1.34 11.67
N ARG A 131 12.28 2.66 11.50
CA ARG A 131 13.61 3.21 11.21
C ARG A 131 14.64 2.92 12.31
N ALA A 132 14.25 2.99 13.58
CA ALA A 132 15.12 2.65 14.71
C ALA A 132 15.51 1.17 14.67
N ALA A 133 14.55 0.29 14.42
CA ALA A 133 14.79 -1.14 14.28
C ALA A 133 15.70 -1.46 13.09
N LEU A 134 15.50 -0.83 11.93
CA LEU A 134 16.32 -0.99 10.73
C LEU A 134 17.78 -0.55 10.97
N ARG A 135 18.02 0.46 11.81
CA ARG A 135 19.38 0.87 12.20
C ARG A 135 20.02 -0.10 13.17
N ALA A 136 19.24 -0.62 14.12
CA ALA A 136 19.75 -1.50 15.18
C ALA A 136 20.00 -2.94 14.70
N TYR A 137 19.20 -3.42 13.74
CA TYR A 137 19.21 -4.82 13.31
C TYR A 137 19.52 -4.94 11.82
N HIS A 138 20.80 -5.16 11.49
CA HIS A 138 21.26 -5.27 10.11
C HIS A 138 20.58 -6.39 9.31
N ALA A 139 20.27 -7.53 9.95
CA ALA A 139 19.53 -8.61 9.30
C ALA A 139 18.12 -8.20 8.86
N LEU A 140 17.42 -7.42 9.70
CA LEU A 140 16.12 -6.84 9.36
C LEU A 140 16.27 -5.88 8.16
N ALA A 141 17.23 -4.98 8.19
CA ALA A 141 17.48 -4.02 7.12
C ALA A 141 17.85 -4.72 5.80
N ALA A 142 18.76 -5.69 5.84
CA ALA A 142 19.17 -6.46 4.68
C ALA A 142 18.02 -7.25 4.03
N THR A 143 17.01 -7.61 4.81
CA THR A 143 15.82 -8.33 4.32
C THR A 143 14.74 -7.39 3.83
N LEU A 144 14.49 -6.29 4.54
CA LEU A 144 13.35 -5.39 4.28
C LEU A 144 13.61 -4.44 3.12
N TYR A 145 14.80 -3.81 3.05
CA TYR A 145 15.09 -2.84 1.97
C TYR A 145 14.98 -3.43 0.55
N PRO A 146 15.45 -4.65 0.25
CA PRO A 146 15.23 -5.25 -1.06
C PRO A 146 13.74 -5.40 -1.42
N ARG A 147 12.89 -5.73 -0.44
CA ARG A 147 11.44 -5.82 -0.62
C ARG A 147 10.79 -4.46 -0.90
N VAL A 148 11.21 -3.44 -0.16
CA VAL A 148 10.78 -2.06 -0.42
C VAL A 148 11.24 -1.59 -1.80
N LEU A 149 12.47 -1.87 -2.18
CA LEU A 149 12.99 -1.55 -3.52
C LEU A 149 12.19 -2.26 -4.62
N GLN A 150 11.82 -3.52 -4.41
CA GLN A 150 10.96 -4.26 -5.34
C GLN A 150 9.57 -3.61 -5.47
N ALA A 151 8.97 -3.15 -4.37
CA ALA A 151 7.70 -2.42 -4.38
C ALA A 151 7.81 -1.12 -5.18
N VAL A 152 8.86 -0.33 -4.94
CA VAL A 152 9.14 0.92 -5.67
C VAL A 152 9.35 0.65 -7.15
N SER A 153 10.11 -0.39 -7.51
CA SER A 153 10.36 -0.78 -8.90
C SER A 153 9.07 -1.19 -9.62
N ARG A 154 8.22 -1.99 -8.99
CA ARG A 154 6.90 -2.36 -9.53
C ARG A 154 6.04 -1.12 -9.77
N ARG A 155 6.01 -0.20 -8.81
CA ARG A 155 5.23 1.05 -8.90
C ARG A 155 5.74 1.95 -10.03
N LEU A 156 7.06 2.09 -10.16
CA LEU A 156 7.67 2.84 -11.25
C LEU A 156 7.29 2.25 -12.61
N SER A 157 7.34 0.92 -12.75
CA SER A 157 6.95 0.24 -13.99
C SER A 157 5.47 0.44 -14.32
N ALA A 158 4.58 0.31 -13.34
CA ALA A 158 3.14 0.55 -13.51
C ALA A 158 2.85 2.00 -13.92
N THR A 159 3.50 2.98 -13.29
CA THR A 159 3.33 4.40 -13.64
C THR A 159 3.83 4.71 -15.05
N ARG A 160 4.95 4.08 -15.49
CA ARG A 160 5.45 4.23 -16.87
C ARG A 160 4.47 3.69 -17.91
N LEU A 161 3.84 2.54 -17.65
CA LEU A 161 2.83 1.97 -18.54
C LEU A 161 1.60 2.89 -18.66
N GLN A 162 1.12 3.43 -17.54
CA GLN A 162 0.01 4.40 -17.57
C GLN A 162 0.38 5.67 -18.36
N LEU A 163 1.61 6.14 -18.24
CA LEU A 163 2.07 7.30 -19.02
C LEU A 163 2.06 7.01 -20.52
N LEU A 164 2.52 5.82 -20.94
CA LEU A 164 2.48 5.40 -22.34
C LEU A 164 1.04 5.30 -22.87
N ASP A 165 0.09 4.79 -22.07
CA ASP A 165 -1.32 4.73 -22.45
C ASP A 165 -1.94 6.12 -22.65
N LEU A 166 -1.54 7.10 -21.83
CA LEU A 166 -1.98 8.49 -22.00
C LEU A 166 -1.48 9.09 -23.31
N PHE A 167 -0.22 8.89 -23.66
CA PHE A 167 0.34 9.37 -24.93
C PHE A 167 -0.30 8.69 -26.14
N ALA A 168 -0.52 7.38 -26.09
CA ALA A 168 -1.17 6.65 -27.16
C ALA A 168 -2.60 7.18 -27.43
N ARG A 169 -3.36 7.49 -26.37
CA ARG A 169 -4.72 8.07 -26.51
C ARG A 169 -4.70 9.49 -27.09
N ASP A 170 -3.73 10.31 -26.71
CA ASP A 170 -3.60 11.68 -27.24
C ASP A 170 -3.21 11.70 -28.73
N GLU A 171 -2.38 10.77 -29.19
CA GLU A 171 -2.04 10.62 -30.61
C GLU A 171 -3.25 10.19 -31.44
N PHE A 172 -4.03 9.20 -30.98
CA PHE A 172 -5.28 8.77 -31.62
C PHE A 172 -6.30 9.91 -31.71
N SER A 173 -6.42 10.71 -30.64
CA SER A 173 -7.33 11.86 -30.62
C SER A 173 -6.91 12.95 -31.61
N ARG A 174 -5.61 13.19 -31.78
CA ARG A 174 -5.06 14.17 -32.73
C ARG A 174 -5.17 13.71 -34.18
N GLU A 175 -5.00 12.41 -34.46
CA GLU A 175 -5.20 11.85 -35.80
C GLU A 175 -6.70 11.86 -36.21
N ALA A 176 -7.59 11.51 -35.29
CA ALA A 176 -9.02 11.57 -35.53
C ALA A 176 -9.51 12.99 -35.86
N LEU A 177 -8.94 14.03 -35.20
CA LEU A 177 -9.24 15.44 -35.47
C LEU A 177 -8.64 15.96 -36.80
N ARG A 178 -7.64 15.32 -37.36
CA ARG A 178 -7.03 15.69 -38.66
C ARG A 178 -7.71 15.00 -39.85
N ALA A 179 -8.55 13.99 -39.59
CA ALA A 179 -9.25 13.24 -40.61
C ALA A 179 -10.62 13.83 -41.00
N TRP A 180 -11.01 14.97 -40.41
CA TRP A 180 -12.17 15.79 -40.74
C TRP A 180 -11.76 17.18 -41.23
#